data_4edd2e50a321904be59f94f3dc310ee3
#
_entry.id   4edd2e50a321904be59f94f3dc310ee3
#
_cell.length_a   1.000
_cell.length_b   1.000
_cell.length_c   1.000
_cell.angle_alpha   90.00
_cell.angle_beta   90.00
_cell.angle_gamma   90.00
#
_symmetry.space_group_name_H-M   'P 1'
#
loop_
_entity.id
_entity.type
_entity.pdbx_description
1 polymer ?
#
loop_
_entity_poly.entity_id
_entity_poly.type
_entity_poly.pdbx_seq_one_letter_code
_entity_poly.pdbx_strand_id
1 'polypeptide(L)'
;MKKDLSNFWFPFNFLLIIICITPSELHADDAHYKNMLIGERAATMGGSYVAVSDDSTGCYYNPGGIAYAVGDSLSGSGNVMHQMKTVYHQAIGTKDWVRDSEALVPNYFSVLKKFKSYSFCFSYVVPEAFIEHQDLVFENPLSTVKKYSQSLHSEDITYLMGPSAAMNLGDDISIGLTLYYHYRSFMRQQHYFLESTDGSYQVFYESKKQREDGLMPKIGAQWSPLNLLTDRKSVV
;
A
#
# COMPACT_ATOMS: atom_id res chain seq x y z
N MET A 1 -32.54 -18.06 34.96
CA MET A 1 -32.36 -16.59 34.96
C MET A 1 -31.98 -16.18 33.56
N LYS A 2 -32.94 -15.72 32.73
CA LYS A 2 -32.66 -15.14 31.41
C LYS A 2 -32.19 -13.70 31.64
N LYS A 3 -30.91 -13.38 31.36
CA LYS A 3 -30.45 -12.01 31.31
C LYS A 3 -30.99 -11.37 30.04
N ASP A 4 -31.76 -10.30 30.20
CA ASP A 4 -32.28 -9.47 29.13
C ASP A 4 -31.10 -8.85 28.34
N LEU A 5 -30.88 -9.34 27.14
CA LEU A 5 -29.91 -8.80 26.18
C LEU A 5 -30.42 -7.53 25.46
N SER A 6 -31.64 -7.12 25.71
CA SER A 6 -32.27 -5.98 25.03
C SER A 6 -31.66 -4.63 25.35
N ASN A 7 -31.05 -4.48 26.55
CA ASN A 7 -30.46 -3.20 26.99
C ASN A 7 -29.06 -2.92 26.45
N PHE A 8 -28.42 -3.90 25.80
CA PHE A 8 -27.06 -3.72 25.26
C PHE A 8 -27.06 -3.18 23.82
N TRP A 9 -28.15 -3.35 23.09
CA TRP A 9 -28.26 -2.93 21.70
C TRP A 9 -28.46 -1.43 21.52
N PHE A 10 -29.06 -0.74 22.48
CA PHE A 10 -29.34 0.69 22.37
C PHE A 10 -28.07 1.57 22.36
N PRO A 11 -27.09 1.40 23.26
CA PRO A 11 -25.88 2.19 23.23
C PRO A 11 -24.98 1.87 22.04
N PHE A 12 -24.99 0.61 21.54
CA PHE A 12 -24.20 0.21 20.38
C PHE A 12 -24.72 0.82 19.07
N ASN A 13 -26.02 0.85 18.87
CA ASN A 13 -26.64 1.51 17.72
C ASN A 13 -26.47 3.03 17.77
N PHE A 14 -26.53 3.64 18.94
CA PHE A 14 -26.31 5.08 19.13
C PHE A 14 -24.87 5.48 18.83
N LEU A 15 -23.91 4.66 19.24
CA LEU A 15 -22.49 4.86 18.92
C LEU A 15 -22.22 4.73 17.40
N LEU A 16 -22.86 3.77 16.75
CA LEU A 16 -22.75 3.57 15.29
C LEU A 16 -23.32 4.77 14.50
N ILE A 17 -24.43 5.34 14.97
CA ILE A 17 -25.05 6.53 14.37
C ILE A 17 -24.16 7.76 14.53
N ILE A 18 -23.51 7.94 15.68
CA ILE A 18 -22.58 9.07 15.90
C ILE A 18 -21.38 8.99 14.96
N ILE A 19 -20.84 7.82 14.72
CA ILE A 19 -19.72 7.61 13.78
C ILE A 19 -20.12 7.94 12.33
N CYS A 20 -21.39 7.73 11.96
CA CYS A 20 -21.90 8.06 10.63
C CYS A 20 -22.25 9.54 10.40
N ILE A 21 -22.35 10.34 11.46
CA ILE A 21 -22.80 11.76 11.37
C ILE A 21 -21.63 12.75 11.36
N THR A 22 -20.41 12.33 11.71
CA THR A 22 -19.24 13.22 11.58
C THR A 22 -18.89 13.38 10.10
N PRO A 23 -19.07 14.57 9.49
CA PRO A 23 -18.58 14.82 8.16
C PRO A 23 -17.06 14.78 8.21
N SER A 24 -16.46 13.69 7.77
CA SER A 24 -15.05 13.68 7.45
C SER A 24 -14.89 14.45 6.15
N GLU A 25 -14.16 15.54 6.16
CA GLU A 25 -13.69 16.16 4.93
C GLU A 25 -12.81 15.12 4.22
N LEU A 26 -13.36 14.49 3.19
CA LEU A 26 -12.64 13.56 2.34
C LEU A 26 -11.76 14.39 1.41
N HIS A 27 -10.53 14.59 1.80
CA HIS A 27 -9.51 15.07 0.88
C HIS A 27 -9.04 13.88 0.04
N ALA A 28 -9.37 13.89 -1.24
CA ALA A 28 -8.76 12.97 -2.18
C ALA A 28 -7.34 13.46 -2.46
N ASP A 29 -6.34 12.68 -2.11
CA ASP A 29 -4.95 12.93 -2.48
C ASP A 29 -4.42 11.77 -3.35
N ASP A 30 -3.34 12.04 -4.07
CA ASP A 30 -2.69 11.06 -4.96
C ASP A 30 -1.99 9.92 -4.19
N ALA A 31 -1.94 9.98 -2.86
CA ALA A 31 -1.19 9.05 -2.02
C ALA A 31 -1.97 7.79 -1.59
N HIS A 32 -3.21 7.60 -2.04
CA HIS A 32 -4.09 6.52 -1.56
C HIS A 32 -4.04 5.24 -2.40
N TYR A 33 -3.23 5.17 -3.44
CA TYR A 33 -3.15 3.98 -4.30
C TYR A 33 -2.02 3.07 -3.84
N LYS A 34 -2.38 2.04 -3.05
CA LYS A 34 -1.47 0.93 -2.77
C LYS A 34 -1.30 0.10 -4.04
N ASN A 35 -0.15 0.18 -4.64
CA ASN A 35 0.12 -0.51 -5.90
C ASN A 35 0.82 -1.85 -5.71
N MET A 36 1.22 -2.19 -4.49
CA MET A 36 1.89 -3.45 -4.18
C MET A 36 1.15 -4.27 -3.14
N LEU A 37 0.90 -5.53 -3.44
CA LEU A 37 0.38 -6.51 -2.47
C LEU A 37 1.53 -7.10 -1.68
N ILE A 38 1.39 -7.13 -0.36
CA ILE A 38 2.44 -7.56 0.56
C ILE A 38 2.25 -9.03 0.92
N GLY A 39 3.26 -9.86 0.56
CA GLY A 39 3.23 -11.28 0.81
C GLY A 39 2.42 -12.10 -0.21
N GLU A 40 2.85 -13.33 -0.44
CA GLU A 40 2.28 -14.21 -1.47
C GLU A 40 0.82 -14.59 -1.21
N ARG A 41 0.48 -14.92 0.04
CA ARG A 41 -0.89 -15.31 0.41
C ARG A 41 -1.88 -14.15 0.21
N ALA A 42 -1.52 -12.96 0.61
CA ALA A 42 -2.37 -11.78 0.38
C ALA A 42 -2.48 -11.46 -1.11
N ALA A 43 -1.40 -11.63 -1.88
CA ALA A 43 -1.42 -11.42 -3.32
C ALA A 43 -2.35 -12.42 -4.04
N THR A 44 -2.32 -13.70 -3.69
CA THR A 44 -3.23 -14.71 -4.26
C THR A 44 -4.69 -14.49 -3.89
N MET A 45 -4.97 -13.81 -2.76
CA MET A 45 -6.30 -13.44 -2.30
C MET A 45 -6.75 -12.05 -2.79
N GLY A 46 -6.00 -11.43 -3.72
CA GLY A 46 -6.30 -10.08 -4.22
C GLY A 46 -6.27 -9.00 -3.13
N GLY A 47 -5.49 -9.20 -2.06
CA GLY A 47 -5.40 -8.28 -0.92
C GLY A 47 -6.46 -8.48 0.16
N SER A 48 -7.41 -9.40 0.00
CA SER A 48 -8.47 -9.70 0.97
C SER A 48 -7.94 -10.55 2.15
N TYR A 49 -6.93 -10.05 2.87
CA TYR A 49 -6.16 -10.81 3.84
C TYR A 49 -6.38 -10.39 5.31
N VAL A 50 -7.01 -9.26 5.56
CA VAL A 50 -7.16 -8.67 6.92
C VAL A 50 -7.83 -9.62 7.92
N ALA A 51 -8.81 -10.40 7.48
CA ALA A 51 -9.57 -11.31 8.35
C ALA A 51 -8.85 -12.65 8.64
N VAL A 52 -7.81 -13.00 7.88
CA VAL A 52 -7.10 -14.28 7.95
C VAL A 52 -5.59 -14.13 8.08
N SER A 53 -5.14 -13.01 8.64
CA SER A 53 -3.73 -12.60 8.74
C SER A 53 -2.97 -13.41 9.81
N ASP A 54 -2.86 -14.73 9.65
CA ASP A 54 -2.29 -15.67 10.61
C ASP A 54 -0.81 -16.02 10.36
N ASP A 55 -0.10 -15.16 9.64
CA ASP A 55 1.34 -15.25 9.42
C ASP A 55 2.03 -13.90 9.68
N SER A 56 3.33 -13.82 9.40
CA SER A 56 4.10 -12.60 9.64
C SER A 56 3.63 -11.38 8.85
N THR A 57 2.93 -11.54 7.71
CA THR A 57 2.38 -10.43 6.93
C THR A 57 1.21 -9.75 7.65
N GLY A 58 0.64 -10.41 8.66
CA GLY A 58 -0.32 -9.81 9.59
C GLY A 58 0.20 -8.54 10.24
N CYS A 59 1.50 -8.39 10.44
CA CYS A 59 2.10 -7.14 10.94
C CYS A 59 1.64 -5.92 10.14
N TYR A 60 1.45 -6.09 8.82
CA TYR A 60 1.00 -5.04 7.92
C TYR A 60 -0.53 -5.00 7.78
N TYR A 61 -1.19 -6.14 7.60
CA TYR A 61 -2.63 -6.18 7.33
C TYR A 61 -3.49 -6.09 8.59
N ASN A 62 -3.21 -6.93 9.59
CA ASN A 62 -3.94 -6.99 10.86
C ASN A 62 -3.04 -7.54 11.96
N PRO A 63 -2.44 -6.68 12.79
CA PRO A 63 -1.52 -7.14 13.83
C PRO A 63 -2.09 -8.17 14.80
N GLY A 64 -3.42 -8.15 15.05
CA GLY A 64 -4.07 -9.17 15.88
C GLY A 64 -3.88 -10.57 15.32
N GLY A 65 -3.83 -10.71 14.00
CA GLY A 65 -3.69 -12.01 13.32
C GLY A 65 -2.38 -12.73 13.60
N ILE A 66 -1.27 -12.03 13.85
CA ILE A 66 0.02 -12.69 14.13
C ILE A 66 0.01 -13.53 15.43
N ALA A 67 -0.98 -13.33 16.30
CA ALA A 67 -1.19 -14.18 17.46
C ALA A 67 -1.59 -15.61 17.09
N TYR A 68 -2.15 -15.83 15.91
CA TYR A 68 -2.53 -17.13 15.37
C TYR A 68 -1.45 -17.77 14.49
N ALA A 69 -0.31 -17.12 14.29
CA ALA A 69 0.79 -17.71 13.53
C ALA A 69 1.20 -19.07 14.11
N VAL A 70 1.54 -20.03 13.25
CA VAL A 70 1.83 -21.41 13.65
C VAL A 70 3.11 -21.50 14.50
N GLY A 71 4.11 -20.65 14.24
CA GLY A 71 5.39 -20.67 14.95
C GLY A 71 6.29 -19.52 14.55
N ASP A 72 7.56 -19.64 14.91
CA ASP A 72 8.61 -18.70 14.50
C ASP A 72 8.76 -18.73 12.99
N SER A 73 8.93 -17.57 12.39
CA SER A 73 9.13 -17.49 10.94
C SER A 73 10.05 -16.32 10.53
N LEU A 74 10.79 -16.59 9.46
CA LEU A 74 11.51 -15.60 8.68
C LEU A 74 10.86 -15.57 7.31
N SER A 75 10.34 -14.42 6.90
CA SER A 75 9.60 -14.29 5.65
C SER A 75 10.15 -13.14 4.83
N GLY A 76 10.15 -13.34 3.52
CA GLY A 76 10.53 -12.30 2.58
C GLY A 76 9.74 -12.47 1.28
N SER A 77 9.36 -11.38 0.66
CA SER A 77 8.77 -11.37 -0.66
C SER A 77 9.26 -10.17 -1.46
N GLY A 78 9.21 -10.29 -2.77
CA GLY A 78 9.56 -9.22 -3.68
C GLY A 78 8.62 -9.22 -4.87
N ASN A 79 8.23 -8.04 -5.31
CA ASN A 79 7.63 -7.87 -6.63
C ASN A 79 8.76 -7.79 -7.65
N VAL A 80 8.92 -8.87 -8.40
CA VAL A 80 10.04 -9.02 -9.35
C VAL A 80 9.87 -8.10 -10.55
N MET A 81 8.62 -7.76 -10.91
CA MET A 81 8.34 -6.84 -12.01
C MET A 81 6.93 -6.27 -11.86
N HIS A 82 6.86 -4.97 -11.65
CA HIS A 82 5.62 -4.23 -11.77
C HIS A 82 5.74 -3.33 -13.00
N GLN A 83 5.06 -3.72 -14.08
CA GLN A 83 5.04 -2.95 -15.31
C GLN A 83 3.65 -2.35 -15.51
N MET A 84 3.57 -1.04 -15.68
CA MET A 84 2.35 -0.34 -16.02
C MET A 84 2.56 0.43 -17.31
N LYS A 85 1.77 0.08 -18.34
CA LYS A 85 1.80 0.76 -19.64
C LYS A 85 0.45 1.40 -19.90
N THR A 86 0.44 2.72 -20.07
CA THR A 86 -0.75 3.50 -20.41
C THR A 86 -0.54 4.20 -21.72
N VAL A 87 -1.48 4.05 -22.64
CA VAL A 87 -1.44 4.71 -23.95
C VAL A 87 -2.54 5.77 -23.99
N TYR A 88 -2.14 7.02 -24.19
CA TYR A 88 -3.05 8.14 -24.41
C TYR A 88 -3.10 8.40 -25.92
N HIS A 89 -4.20 7.99 -26.54
CA HIS A 89 -4.37 8.14 -27.99
C HIS A 89 -4.54 9.60 -28.39
N GLN A 90 -3.80 10.00 -29.42
CA GLN A 90 -3.86 11.35 -30.00
C GLN A 90 -3.64 12.48 -28.96
N ALA A 91 -2.83 12.22 -27.95
CA ALA A 91 -2.59 13.17 -26.87
C ALA A 91 -1.79 14.40 -27.33
N ILE A 92 -0.96 14.24 -28.37
CA ILE A 92 -0.14 15.30 -28.95
C ILE A 92 -0.39 15.33 -30.46
N GLY A 93 -1.39 16.10 -30.87
CA GLY A 93 -1.85 16.16 -32.26
C GLY A 93 -2.39 14.79 -32.72
N THR A 94 -1.73 14.18 -33.72
CA THR A 94 -2.08 12.84 -34.21
C THR A 94 -1.24 11.71 -33.60
N LYS A 95 -0.38 12.04 -32.62
CA LYS A 95 0.55 11.11 -32.00
C LYS A 95 0.03 10.61 -30.65
N ASP A 96 0.25 9.33 -30.39
CA ASP A 96 -0.03 8.72 -29.10
C ASP A 96 1.08 9.04 -28.11
N TRP A 97 0.70 9.29 -26.87
CA TRP A 97 1.62 9.36 -25.76
C TRP A 97 1.58 8.04 -25.00
N VAL A 98 2.73 7.38 -24.91
CA VAL A 98 2.88 6.11 -24.17
C VAL A 98 3.62 6.40 -22.86
N ARG A 99 2.99 6.06 -21.75
CA ARG A 99 3.57 6.10 -20.43
C ARG A 99 3.91 4.67 -20.01
N ASP A 100 5.16 4.44 -19.65
CA ASP A 100 5.66 3.13 -19.21
C ASP A 100 6.37 3.29 -17.86
N SER A 101 6.12 2.36 -16.96
CA SER A 101 6.70 2.34 -15.62
C SER A 101 7.06 0.90 -15.25
N GLU A 102 8.29 0.72 -14.81
CA GLU A 102 8.81 -0.56 -14.33
C GLU A 102 9.40 -0.40 -12.92
N ALA A 103 9.05 -1.30 -12.02
CA ALA A 103 9.64 -1.31 -10.69
C ALA A 103 10.02 -2.74 -10.27
N LEU A 104 11.25 -2.90 -9.82
CA LEU A 104 11.74 -4.10 -9.12
C LEU A 104 12.04 -3.71 -7.68
N VAL A 105 11.17 -4.10 -6.75
CA VAL A 105 11.30 -3.71 -5.35
C VAL A 105 11.09 -4.90 -4.44
N PRO A 106 12.06 -5.22 -3.54
CA PRO A 106 11.79 -6.08 -2.40
C PRO A 106 10.71 -5.42 -1.55
N ASN A 107 9.51 -6.01 -1.51
CA ASN A 107 8.36 -5.33 -0.90
C ASN A 107 8.07 -5.75 0.53
N TYR A 108 8.70 -6.83 1.00
CA TYR A 108 8.43 -7.34 2.34
C TYR A 108 9.58 -8.15 2.90
N PHE A 109 9.89 -7.92 4.17
CA PHE A 109 10.75 -8.75 4.99
C PHE A 109 10.24 -8.72 6.43
N SER A 110 10.26 -9.87 7.11
CA SER A 110 9.87 -9.95 8.53
C SER A 110 10.52 -11.08 9.27
N VAL A 111 10.65 -10.87 10.57
CA VAL A 111 11.05 -11.88 11.56
C VAL A 111 9.96 -11.95 12.62
N LEU A 112 9.33 -13.10 12.76
CA LEU A 112 8.29 -13.35 13.73
C LEU A 112 8.78 -14.36 14.77
N LYS A 113 8.60 -14.02 16.04
CA LYS A 113 8.86 -14.88 17.19
C LYS A 113 7.57 -15.12 17.96
N LYS A 114 7.19 -16.39 18.10
CA LYS A 114 6.00 -16.81 18.82
C LYS A 114 6.32 -17.32 20.21
N PHE A 115 5.54 -16.85 21.17
CA PHE A 115 5.49 -17.37 22.54
C PHE A 115 4.10 -17.96 22.79
N LYS A 116 3.89 -18.61 23.94
CA LYS A 116 2.60 -19.24 24.25
C LYS A 116 1.38 -18.35 24.00
N SER A 117 1.39 -17.14 24.55
CA SER A 117 0.25 -16.21 24.51
C SER A 117 0.56 -14.92 23.76
N TYR A 118 1.80 -14.71 23.35
CA TYR A 118 2.26 -13.48 22.70
C TYR A 118 3.00 -13.83 21.42
N SER A 119 2.94 -12.92 20.48
CA SER A 119 3.75 -12.95 19.26
C SER A 119 4.40 -11.59 19.08
N PHE A 120 5.68 -11.60 18.76
CA PHE A 120 6.43 -10.39 18.40
C PHE A 120 6.92 -10.53 16.97
N CYS A 121 6.87 -9.46 16.24
CA CYS A 121 7.35 -9.41 14.87
C CYS A 121 8.07 -8.10 14.65
N PHE A 122 9.09 -8.14 13.80
CA PHE A 122 9.65 -6.94 13.17
C PHE A 122 9.48 -7.09 11.68
N SER A 123 8.99 -6.04 11.02
CA SER A 123 8.75 -6.07 9.58
C SER A 123 9.23 -4.81 8.87
N TYR A 124 9.67 -5.02 7.64
CA TYR A 124 9.95 -4.02 6.63
C TYR A 124 8.99 -4.22 5.47
N VAL A 125 8.34 -3.16 5.04
CA VAL A 125 7.27 -3.19 4.03
C VAL A 125 7.43 -2.02 3.08
N VAL A 126 7.28 -2.29 1.78
CA VAL A 126 7.19 -1.27 0.73
C VAL A 126 5.80 -1.40 0.08
N PRO A 127 4.79 -0.69 0.58
CA PRO A 127 3.42 -0.80 0.07
C PRO A 127 3.22 -0.07 -1.26
N GLU A 128 4.10 0.88 -1.55
CA GLU A 128 4.02 1.71 -2.75
C GLU A 128 5.43 1.91 -3.31
N ALA A 129 5.57 1.62 -4.61
CA ALA A 129 6.73 1.99 -5.38
C ALA A 129 6.28 2.32 -6.79
N PHE A 130 6.57 3.53 -7.22
CA PHE A 130 6.29 4.02 -8.55
C PHE A 130 7.57 4.63 -9.11
N ILE A 131 8.08 4.04 -10.18
CA ILE A 131 9.30 4.49 -10.86
C ILE A 131 8.94 4.65 -12.33
N GLU A 132 9.17 5.84 -12.86
CA GLU A 132 8.85 6.19 -14.22
C GLU A 132 10.01 6.95 -14.86
N HIS A 133 10.47 6.43 -15.99
CA HIS A 133 11.48 7.07 -16.83
C HIS A 133 10.93 7.15 -18.24
N GLN A 134 10.82 8.35 -18.76
CA GLN A 134 10.29 8.59 -20.11
C GLN A 134 11.12 9.61 -20.83
N ASP A 135 11.59 9.25 -22.02
CA ASP A 135 12.20 10.15 -22.98
C ASP A 135 11.43 10.05 -24.29
N LEU A 136 10.70 11.09 -24.62
CA LEU A 136 9.83 11.13 -25.78
C LEU A 136 10.24 12.29 -26.70
N VAL A 137 10.26 12.01 -28.00
CA VAL A 137 10.50 13.03 -29.02
C VAL A 137 9.44 12.89 -30.09
N PHE A 138 8.76 13.99 -30.36
CA PHE A 138 7.76 14.10 -31.41
C PHE A 138 8.23 15.13 -32.44
N GLU A 139 8.34 14.71 -33.68
CA GLU A 139 8.65 15.59 -34.80
C GLU A 139 7.37 15.94 -35.54
N ASN A 140 7.20 17.26 -35.80
CA ASN A 140 6.02 17.83 -36.45
C ASN A 140 4.68 17.33 -35.85
N PRO A 141 4.50 17.40 -34.52
CA PRO A 141 3.27 16.92 -33.90
C PRO A 141 2.06 17.78 -34.23
N LEU A 142 2.28 19.06 -34.49
CA LEU A 142 1.27 20.05 -34.89
C LEU A 142 1.85 20.93 -36.01
N SER A 143 0.99 21.60 -36.79
CA SER A 143 1.41 22.48 -37.90
C SER A 143 2.30 23.64 -37.47
N THR A 144 2.18 24.09 -36.21
CA THR A 144 2.95 25.19 -35.62
C THR A 144 4.15 24.74 -34.81
N VAL A 145 4.28 23.43 -34.56
CA VAL A 145 5.33 22.85 -33.73
C VAL A 145 6.20 21.93 -34.57
N LYS A 146 7.48 22.28 -34.72
CA LYS A 146 8.48 21.48 -35.44
C LYS A 146 8.98 20.31 -34.62
N LYS A 147 9.25 20.53 -33.35
CA LYS A 147 9.75 19.48 -32.46
C LYS A 147 9.21 19.68 -31.05
N TYR A 148 8.78 18.59 -30.43
CA TYR A 148 8.48 18.54 -29.00
C TYR A 148 9.20 17.37 -28.38
N SER A 149 9.97 17.62 -27.34
CA SER A 149 10.61 16.57 -26.56
C SER A 149 10.28 16.72 -25.08
N GLN A 150 10.09 15.58 -24.44
CA GLN A 150 9.78 15.46 -23.02
C GLN A 150 10.70 14.42 -22.41
N SER A 151 11.38 14.79 -21.34
CA SER A 151 12.07 13.86 -20.44
C SER A 151 11.41 13.95 -19.07
N LEU A 152 10.96 12.81 -18.56
CA LEU A 152 10.32 12.65 -17.26
C LEU A 152 11.04 11.58 -16.47
N HIS A 153 11.51 11.93 -15.29
CA HIS A 153 12.03 11.02 -14.30
C HIS A 153 11.23 11.22 -13.00
N SER A 154 10.49 10.21 -12.57
CA SER A 154 9.65 10.25 -11.37
C SER A 154 9.84 9.00 -10.54
N GLU A 155 10.15 9.19 -9.27
CA GLU A 155 10.25 8.11 -8.28
C GLU A 155 9.39 8.48 -7.06
N ASP A 156 8.53 7.58 -6.64
CA ASP A 156 7.72 7.70 -5.43
C ASP A 156 7.71 6.37 -4.70
N ILE A 157 8.41 6.31 -3.57
CA ILE A 157 8.57 5.07 -2.83
C ILE A 157 8.28 5.32 -1.35
N THR A 158 7.39 4.49 -0.80
CA THR A 158 7.04 4.50 0.63
C THR A 158 7.64 3.28 1.32
N TYR A 159 8.31 3.51 2.42
CA TYR A 159 8.92 2.49 3.28
C TYR A 159 8.27 2.52 4.66
N LEU A 160 7.90 1.34 5.15
CA LEU A 160 7.41 1.14 6.51
C LEU A 160 8.32 0.13 7.21
N MET A 161 8.82 0.46 8.40
CA MET A 161 9.59 -0.49 9.20
C MET A 161 9.25 -0.34 10.68
N GLY A 162 9.12 -1.46 11.38
CA GLY A 162 8.85 -1.38 12.80
C GLY A 162 8.43 -2.68 13.46
N PRO A 163 8.36 -2.64 14.80
CA PRO A 163 7.93 -3.75 15.61
C PRO A 163 6.40 -3.90 15.65
N SER A 164 5.99 -5.14 15.84
CA SER A 164 4.59 -5.54 16.09
C SER A 164 4.54 -6.47 17.28
N ALA A 165 3.46 -6.38 18.04
CA ALA A 165 3.16 -7.30 19.13
C ALA A 165 1.68 -7.67 19.09
N ALA A 166 1.37 -8.92 19.38
CA ALA A 166 -0.01 -9.40 19.51
C ALA A 166 -0.15 -10.37 20.66
N MET A 167 -1.36 -10.48 21.17
CA MET A 167 -1.71 -11.41 22.25
C MET A 167 -3.11 -12.00 22.05
N ASN A 168 -3.27 -13.24 22.50
CA ASN A 168 -4.57 -13.88 22.57
C ASN A 168 -5.30 -13.41 23.82
N LEU A 169 -6.56 -13.05 23.66
CA LEU A 169 -7.52 -12.76 24.72
C LEU A 169 -8.54 -13.92 24.80
N GLY A 170 -8.10 -15.03 25.41
CA GLY A 170 -8.87 -16.30 25.38
C GLY A 170 -8.55 -17.11 24.12
N ASP A 171 -9.49 -18.00 23.74
CA ASP A 171 -9.28 -18.96 22.66
C ASP A 171 -9.64 -18.40 21.28
N ASP A 172 -10.56 -17.46 21.21
CA ASP A 172 -11.17 -17.01 19.97
C ASP A 172 -10.79 -15.59 19.53
N ILE A 173 -10.26 -14.76 20.43
CA ILE A 173 -10.00 -13.35 20.17
C ILE A 173 -8.52 -13.05 20.35
N SER A 174 -7.99 -12.27 19.45
CA SER A 174 -6.64 -11.69 19.58
C SER A 174 -6.66 -10.20 19.28
N ILE A 175 -5.71 -9.49 19.87
CA ILE A 175 -5.44 -8.07 19.61
C ILE A 175 -3.96 -7.89 19.31
N GLY A 176 -3.64 -6.87 18.54
CA GLY A 176 -2.26 -6.56 18.20
C GLY A 176 -2.07 -5.09 17.86
N LEU A 177 -0.81 -4.70 17.94
CA LEU A 177 -0.35 -3.36 17.62
C LEU A 177 0.93 -3.46 16.79
N THR A 178 1.03 -2.67 15.75
CA THR A 178 2.26 -2.39 15.01
C THR A 178 2.57 -0.91 15.10
N LEU A 179 3.82 -0.57 15.31
CA LEU A 179 4.29 0.81 15.25
C LEU A 179 5.33 0.92 14.14
N TYR A 180 4.92 1.46 12.99
CA TYR A 180 5.81 1.69 11.89
C TYR A 180 6.46 3.07 11.94
N TYR A 181 7.75 3.13 11.63
CA TYR A 181 8.37 4.31 11.09
C TYR A 181 8.03 4.37 9.61
N HIS A 182 7.33 5.41 9.21
CA HIS A 182 6.94 5.71 7.84
C HIS A 182 7.98 6.66 7.23
N TYR A 183 8.48 6.31 6.06
CA TYR A 183 9.36 7.16 5.27
C TYR A 183 8.94 7.10 3.81
N ARG A 184 8.65 8.26 3.22
CA ARG A 184 8.34 8.41 1.79
C ARG A 184 9.37 9.31 1.14
N SER A 185 9.88 8.89 0.00
CA SER A 185 10.77 9.66 -0.86
C SER A 185 10.09 9.86 -2.20
N PHE A 186 9.79 11.11 -2.50
CA PHE A 186 9.25 11.52 -3.79
C PHE A 186 10.26 12.40 -4.52
N MET A 187 10.55 12.07 -5.77
CA MET A 187 11.36 12.87 -6.68
C MET A 187 10.70 12.88 -8.05
N ARG A 188 10.54 14.07 -8.62
CA ARG A 188 10.09 14.26 -9.99
C ARG A 188 10.95 15.31 -10.67
N GLN A 189 11.48 14.95 -11.83
CA GLN A 189 12.21 15.85 -12.71
C GLN A 189 11.55 15.80 -14.08
N GLN A 190 11.18 16.96 -14.60
CA GLN A 190 10.54 17.10 -15.91
C GLN A 190 11.29 18.14 -16.71
N HIS A 191 11.57 17.80 -17.95
CA HIS A 191 12.17 18.69 -18.93
C HIS A 191 11.36 18.63 -20.21
N TYR A 192 10.86 19.79 -20.63
CA TYR A 192 10.13 19.95 -21.90
C TYR A 192 10.92 20.90 -22.79
N PHE A 193 11.04 20.53 -24.06
CA PHE A 193 11.57 21.36 -25.11
C PHE A 193 10.58 21.41 -26.25
N LEU A 194 10.21 22.62 -26.67
CA LEU A 194 9.33 22.88 -27.79
C LEU A 194 10.01 23.83 -28.77
N GLU A 195 10.13 23.42 -30.04
CA GLU A 195 10.60 24.23 -31.15
C GLU A 195 9.43 24.48 -32.09
N SER A 196 9.13 25.74 -32.36
CA SER A 196 8.08 26.17 -33.27
C SER A 196 8.60 26.25 -34.71
N THR A 197 7.68 26.23 -35.67
CA THR A 197 8.02 26.33 -37.11
C THR A 197 8.60 27.67 -37.51
N ASP A 198 8.39 28.75 -36.72
CA ASP A 198 8.98 30.06 -36.90
C ASP A 198 10.42 30.20 -36.35
N GLY A 199 10.98 29.13 -35.80
CA GLY A 199 12.30 29.10 -35.21
C GLY A 199 12.37 29.52 -33.73
N SER A 200 11.25 29.93 -33.14
CA SER A 200 11.17 30.16 -31.69
C SER A 200 11.23 28.86 -30.92
N TYR A 201 11.75 28.90 -29.69
CA TYR A 201 11.78 27.73 -28.82
C TYR A 201 11.41 28.07 -27.38
N GLN A 202 10.87 27.10 -26.68
CA GLN A 202 10.56 27.14 -25.25
C GLN A 202 11.18 25.97 -24.55
N VAL A 203 11.76 26.22 -23.39
CA VAL A 203 12.32 25.20 -22.49
C VAL A 203 11.65 25.36 -21.14
N PHE A 204 11.16 24.26 -20.62
CA PHE A 204 10.59 24.21 -19.28
C PHE A 204 11.33 23.11 -18.51
N TYR A 205 11.79 23.44 -17.31
CA TYR A 205 12.40 22.51 -16.38
C TYR A 205 11.73 22.63 -15.03
N GLU A 206 11.29 21.48 -14.49
CA GLU A 206 10.75 21.37 -13.16
C GLU A 206 11.49 20.26 -12.40
N SER A 207 11.89 20.56 -11.16
CA SER A 207 12.42 19.57 -10.24
C SER A 207 11.73 19.69 -8.91
N LYS A 208 11.03 18.61 -8.50
CA LYS A 208 10.37 18.52 -7.21
C LYS A 208 10.97 17.37 -6.42
N LYS A 209 11.38 17.66 -5.19
CA LYS A 209 11.87 16.66 -4.25
C LYS A 209 11.16 16.85 -2.91
N GLN A 210 10.54 15.79 -2.43
CA GLN A 210 9.77 15.78 -1.19
C GLN A 210 10.16 14.57 -0.37
N ARG A 211 10.30 14.76 0.93
CA ARG A 211 10.50 13.69 1.90
C ARG A 211 9.48 13.84 3.00
N GLU A 212 8.91 12.72 3.38
CA GLU A 212 7.95 12.65 4.46
C GLU A 212 8.39 11.56 5.41
N ASP A 213 8.34 11.82 6.70
CA ASP A 213 8.62 10.84 7.73
C ASP A 213 7.69 11.02 8.93
N GLY A 214 7.45 9.92 9.63
CA GLY A 214 6.54 9.92 10.76
C GLY A 214 6.37 8.54 11.41
N LEU A 215 5.52 8.48 12.40
CA LEU A 215 5.13 7.25 13.06
C LEU A 215 3.71 6.88 12.63
N MET A 216 3.52 5.63 12.19
CA MET A 216 2.23 5.10 11.78
C MET A 216 1.85 3.92 12.70
N PRO A 217 0.99 4.15 13.70
CA PRO A 217 0.44 3.06 14.50
C PRO A 217 -0.64 2.31 13.71
N LYS A 218 -0.65 0.97 13.82
CA LYS A 218 -1.73 0.11 13.34
C LYS A 218 -2.23 -0.75 14.50
N ILE A 219 -3.53 -0.74 14.73
CA ILE A 219 -4.18 -1.58 15.73
C ILE A 219 -5.02 -2.61 14.98
N GLY A 220 -4.98 -3.85 15.41
CA GLY A 220 -5.74 -4.93 14.82
C GLY A 220 -6.36 -5.82 15.86
N ALA A 221 -7.50 -6.38 15.51
CA ALA A 221 -8.15 -7.43 16.26
C ALA A 221 -8.62 -8.52 15.31
N GLN A 222 -8.57 -9.77 15.75
CA GLN A 222 -9.06 -10.90 15.00
C GLN A 222 -9.93 -11.77 15.91
N TRP A 223 -11.10 -12.09 15.42
CA TRP A 223 -12.01 -13.05 16.03
C TRP A 223 -12.08 -14.30 15.17
N SER A 224 -11.72 -15.44 15.77
CA SER A 224 -11.64 -16.72 15.08
C SER A 224 -12.32 -17.80 15.91
N PRO A 225 -13.68 -17.85 15.92
CA PRO A 225 -14.43 -18.82 16.72
C PRO A 225 -14.09 -20.25 16.28
N LEU A 226 -13.60 -21.07 17.20
CA LEU A 226 -13.14 -22.43 16.98
C LEU A 226 -14.21 -23.37 16.42
N ASN A 227 -15.48 -23.03 16.59
CA ASN A 227 -16.63 -23.90 16.24
C ASN A 227 -17.18 -23.70 14.82
N LEU A 228 -16.68 -22.73 14.04
CA LEU A 228 -17.24 -22.40 12.72
C LEU A 228 -16.30 -22.62 11.54
N LEU A 229 -15.02 -22.78 11.79
CA LEU A 229 -14.04 -23.00 10.72
C LEU A 229 -13.10 -24.13 11.11
N THR A 230 -13.25 -25.23 10.43
CA THR A 230 -12.37 -26.41 10.30
C THR A 230 -10.98 -26.30 10.92
N ASP A 231 -10.69 -27.31 11.72
CA ASP A 231 -9.40 -27.71 12.28
C ASP A 231 -8.19 -27.25 11.42
N ARG A 232 -7.59 -26.14 11.81
CA ARG A 232 -6.36 -25.60 11.17
C ARG A 232 -5.13 -26.47 11.42
N LYS A 233 -5.29 -27.59 12.16
CA LYS A 233 -4.20 -28.53 12.46
C LYS A 233 -3.97 -29.58 11.37
N SER A 234 -4.77 -29.62 10.34
CA SER A 234 -4.74 -30.67 9.32
C SER A 234 -4.19 -30.27 7.95
N VAL A 235 -3.48 -29.15 7.83
CA VAL A 235 -2.74 -28.82 6.61
C VAL A 235 -1.24 -28.82 6.93
N VAL A 236 -0.66 -29.99 6.90
CA VAL A 236 0.78 -30.24 6.77
C VAL A 236 1.04 -30.62 5.33
#